data_3b747276f725c9fbc928bc7ab2bdbb73
#
_entry.id   3b747276f725c9fbc928bc7ab2bdbb73
#
_cell.length_a   1.000
_cell.length_b   1.000
_cell.length_c   1.000
_cell.angle_alpha   90.00
_cell.angle_beta   90.00
_cell.angle_gamma   90.00
#
_symmetry.space_group_name_H-M   'P 1'
#
loop_
_entity.id
_entity.type
_entity.pdbx_description
1 polymer ?
#
loop_
_entity_poly.entity_id
_entity_poly.type
_entity_poly.pdbx_seq_one_letter_code
_entity_poly.pdbx_strand_id
1 'polypeptide(L)'
;RTVELPLWTVILLVIFATVTFASHFLFPSVRWYFRKRAERLIAQLNTKLNRPIQPFKLARRMDTINRLIHDPEVAQAIVDHAREQDMPEDVAYETARRYAREIVPGFSALLYFGVATRLARWLSRSLYRVRVTGEAEALAGIDPKATVIYVLNHRSNMDYVLVTWLAAHQTALAYAVGEWARRWPLGPLIRAMGGYFVRRRHLNPLYRRVLARYVQLATANGVTQAVFPEGRLSRDGALQAPKLGILSYILADHDPEDTRDVVFVPVAVNYERVLEDRVLIVAGGETAHSFRLRWWMVARYL
;
A
#
# COMPACT_ATOMS: atom_id res chain seq x y z
N ARG A 1 -34.79 52.21 12.61
CA ARG A 1 -35.46 51.23 11.72
C ARG A 1 -35.36 49.88 12.43
N THR A 2 -36.46 49.40 12.95
CA THR A 2 -36.60 48.03 13.50
C THR A 2 -36.85 47.10 12.31
N VAL A 3 -36.05 46.03 12.21
CA VAL A 3 -36.26 44.96 11.20
C VAL A 3 -37.04 43.85 11.91
N GLU A 4 -38.30 43.67 11.54
CA GLU A 4 -39.11 42.56 12.03
C GLU A 4 -38.72 41.31 11.25
N LEU A 5 -37.99 40.39 11.91
CA LEU A 5 -37.66 39.09 11.33
C LEU A 5 -38.69 38.03 11.76
N PRO A 6 -39.21 37.22 10.86
CA PRO A 6 -40.06 36.08 11.24
C PRO A 6 -39.35 35.15 12.21
N LEU A 7 -40.05 34.60 13.20
CA LEU A 7 -39.48 33.73 14.25
C LEU A 7 -38.66 32.56 13.65
N TRP A 8 -39.13 31.98 12.55
CA TRP A 8 -38.44 30.88 11.87
C TRP A 8 -37.04 31.27 11.30
N THR A 9 -36.85 32.54 10.85
CA THR A 9 -35.56 33.04 10.39
C THR A 9 -34.58 33.20 11.52
N VAL A 10 -35.06 33.64 12.68
CA VAL A 10 -34.21 33.71 13.91
C VAL A 10 -33.79 32.31 14.35
N ILE A 11 -34.71 31.34 14.34
CA ILE A 11 -34.42 29.95 14.66
C ILE A 11 -33.37 29.38 13.70
N LEU A 12 -33.51 29.59 12.38
CA LEU A 12 -32.54 29.16 11.41
C LEU A 12 -31.16 29.80 11.60
N LEU A 13 -31.10 31.08 11.90
CA LEU A 13 -29.86 31.81 12.19
C LEU A 13 -29.15 31.23 13.43
N VAL A 14 -29.92 30.96 14.50
CA VAL A 14 -29.38 30.34 15.72
C VAL A 14 -28.87 28.92 15.46
N ILE A 15 -29.61 28.10 14.71
CA ILE A 15 -29.18 26.76 14.32
C ILE A 15 -27.91 26.86 13.46
N PHE A 16 -27.88 27.72 12.45
CA PHE A 16 -26.71 27.93 11.60
C PHE A 16 -25.49 28.40 12.41
N ALA A 17 -25.66 29.39 13.28
CA ALA A 17 -24.58 29.87 14.16
C ALA A 17 -24.07 28.75 15.09
N THR A 18 -24.98 27.96 15.67
CA THR A 18 -24.65 26.84 16.54
C THR A 18 -23.90 25.75 15.81
N VAL A 19 -24.36 25.36 14.61
CA VAL A 19 -23.69 24.36 13.76
C VAL A 19 -22.31 24.86 13.32
N THR A 20 -22.19 26.12 12.92
CA THR A 20 -20.93 26.75 12.52
C THR A 20 -19.94 26.81 13.70
N PHE A 21 -20.39 27.24 14.87
CA PHE A 21 -19.59 27.25 16.10
C PHE A 21 -19.17 25.84 16.49
N ALA A 22 -20.10 24.89 16.52
CA ALA A 22 -19.81 23.48 16.80
C ALA A 22 -18.81 22.89 15.82
N SER A 23 -18.92 23.21 14.52
CA SER A 23 -17.98 22.74 13.51
C SER A 23 -16.57 23.29 13.71
N HIS A 24 -16.41 24.55 14.11
CA HIS A 24 -15.11 25.17 14.33
C HIS A 24 -14.41 24.70 15.62
N PHE A 25 -15.14 24.46 16.69
CA PHE A 25 -14.56 24.12 18.00
C PHE A 25 -14.63 22.63 18.33
N LEU A 26 -15.73 21.94 18.03
CA LEU A 26 -15.89 20.53 18.38
C LEU A 26 -15.14 19.62 17.43
N PHE A 27 -15.19 19.85 16.11
CA PHE A 27 -14.50 18.97 15.15
C PHE A 27 -12.98 18.93 15.30
N PRO A 28 -12.25 20.04 15.51
CA PRO A 28 -10.82 19.99 15.78
C PRO A 28 -10.50 19.24 17.08
N SER A 29 -11.25 19.47 18.15
CA SER A 29 -11.05 18.82 19.46
C SER A 29 -11.34 17.32 19.40
N VAL A 30 -12.42 16.91 18.73
CA VAL A 30 -12.77 15.51 18.50
C VAL A 30 -11.72 14.81 17.62
N ARG A 31 -11.28 15.47 16.54
CA ARG A 31 -10.19 14.96 15.70
C ARG A 31 -8.89 14.80 16.47
N TRP A 32 -8.53 15.77 17.31
CA TRP A 32 -7.34 15.71 18.15
C TRP A 32 -7.42 14.56 19.18
N TYR A 33 -8.58 14.39 19.84
CA TYR A 33 -8.81 13.30 20.78
C TYR A 33 -8.65 11.92 20.12
N PHE A 34 -9.32 11.70 18.97
CA PHE A 34 -9.20 10.45 18.23
C PHE A 34 -7.78 10.22 17.71
N ARG A 35 -7.10 11.29 17.28
CA ARG A 35 -5.70 11.21 16.85
C ARG A 35 -4.79 10.79 18.01
N LYS A 36 -4.87 11.44 19.17
CA LYS A 36 -4.09 11.04 20.36
C LYS A 36 -4.38 9.62 20.82
N ARG A 37 -5.64 9.20 20.73
CA ARG A 37 -6.02 7.82 21.03
C ARG A 37 -5.40 6.83 20.03
N ALA A 38 -5.44 7.15 18.75
CA ALA A 38 -4.80 6.34 17.71
C ALA A 38 -3.29 6.26 17.89
N GLU A 39 -2.61 7.37 18.18
CA GLU A 39 -1.18 7.42 18.47
C GLU A 39 -0.79 6.53 19.66
N ARG A 40 -1.57 6.55 20.75
CA ARG A 40 -1.36 5.67 21.91
C ARG A 40 -1.55 4.19 21.56
N LEU A 41 -2.59 3.86 20.79
CA LEU A 41 -2.83 2.50 20.34
C LEU A 41 -1.71 2.00 19.42
N ILE A 42 -1.18 2.85 18.53
CA ILE A 42 -0.04 2.52 17.66
C ILE A 42 1.23 2.33 18.50
N ALA A 43 1.47 3.17 19.50
CA ALA A 43 2.61 3.01 20.40
C ALA A 43 2.53 1.66 21.15
N GLN A 44 1.37 1.32 21.72
CA GLN A 44 1.13 0.02 22.36
C GLN A 44 1.26 -1.16 21.39
N LEU A 45 0.85 -0.98 20.14
CA LEU A 45 1.01 -2.01 19.11
C LEU A 45 2.49 -2.23 18.78
N ASN A 46 3.24 -1.13 18.63
CA ASN A 46 4.67 -1.19 18.32
C ASN A 46 5.50 -1.91 19.41
N THR A 47 5.06 -1.89 20.68
CA THR A 47 5.73 -2.68 21.72
C THR A 47 5.52 -4.19 21.58
N LYS A 48 4.53 -4.62 20.82
CA LYS A 48 4.19 -6.03 20.58
C LYS A 48 4.73 -6.57 19.27
N LEU A 49 5.18 -5.69 18.37
CA LEU A 49 5.71 -6.07 17.07
C LEU A 49 7.23 -6.29 17.19
N ASN A 50 7.74 -7.36 16.58
CA ASN A 50 9.17 -7.61 16.50
C ASN A 50 9.89 -6.51 15.70
N ARG A 51 9.20 -5.93 14.72
CA ARG A 51 9.66 -4.78 13.94
C ARG A 51 8.61 -3.67 14.00
N PRO A 52 8.87 -2.57 14.72
CA PRO A 52 7.93 -1.47 14.85
C PRO A 52 7.54 -0.86 13.51
N ILE A 53 6.30 -0.38 13.42
CA ILE A 53 5.84 0.32 12.23
C ILE A 53 6.62 1.63 12.10
N GLN A 54 7.30 1.79 10.99
CA GLN A 54 8.17 2.95 10.76
C GLN A 54 7.38 4.25 10.63
N PRO A 55 7.91 5.38 11.14
CA PRO A 55 7.25 6.68 11.06
C PRO A 55 6.85 7.09 9.64
N PHE A 56 7.69 6.77 8.65
CA PHE A 56 7.40 7.02 7.23
C PHE A 56 6.07 6.39 6.79
N LYS A 57 5.78 5.17 7.23
CA LYS A 57 4.54 4.47 6.90
C LYS A 57 3.32 5.05 7.61
N LEU A 58 3.51 5.64 8.79
CA LEU A 58 2.47 6.31 9.58
C LEU A 58 2.25 7.77 9.17
N ALA A 59 3.14 8.34 8.36
CA ALA A 59 3.04 9.72 7.87
C ALA A 59 1.72 9.94 7.12
N ARG A 60 1.23 11.15 7.16
CA ARG A 60 0.04 11.51 6.37
C ARG A 60 0.36 11.36 4.90
N ARG A 61 -0.55 10.73 4.17
CA ARG A 61 -0.39 10.49 2.73
C ARG A 61 -0.02 11.76 1.95
N MET A 62 -0.61 12.89 2.30
CA MET A 62 -0.30 14.16 1.64
C MET A 62 1.11 14.66 1.91
N ASP A 63 1.63 14.45 3.12
CA ASP A 63 2.99 14.83 3.48
C ASP A 63 4.01 13.99 2.68
N THR A 64 3.75 12.69 2.54
CA THR A 64 4.57 11.80 1.71
C THR A 64 4.51 12.18 0.22
N ILE A 65 3.32 12.53 -0.29
CA ILE A 65 3.16 13.02 -1.67
C ILE A 65 3.95 14.32 -1.86
N ASN A 66 3.82 15.28 -0.96
CA ASN A 66 4.55 16.55 -1.05
C ASN A 66 6.07 16.32 -0.97
N ARG A 67 6.55 15.50 -0.03
CA ARG A 67 7.97 15.14 0.07
C ARG A 67 8.48 14.53 -1.24
N LEU A 68 7.68 13.65 -1.87
CA LEU A 68 8.05 12.99 -3.12
C LEU A 68 8.12 13.95 -4.30
N ILE A 69 7.15 14.87 -4.42
CA ILE A 69 7.11 15.83 -5.54
C ILE A 69 8.22 16.87 -5.45
N HIS A 70 8.61 17.27 -4.24
CA HIS A 70 9.71 18.23 -4.04
C HIS A 70 11.09 17.55 -3.88
N ASP A 71 11.15 16.24 -4.10
CA ASP A 71 12.43 15.54 -4.14
C ASP A 71 13.23 15.99 -5.37
N PRO A 72 14.55 16.29 -5.24
CA PRO A 72 15.38 16.84 -6.32
C PRO A 72 15.34 16.00 -7.60
N GLU A 73 15.37 14.67 -7.48
CA GLU A 73 15.34 13.78 -8.65
C GLU A 73 13.99 13.80 -9.37
N VAL A 74 12.90 13.91 -8.61
CA VAL A 74 11.54 14.02 -9.18
C VAL A 74 11.36 15.39 -9.80
N ALA A 75 11.85 16.45 -9.16
CA ALA A 75 11.82 17.81 -9.71
C ALA A 75 12.57 17.90 -11.05
N GLN A 76 13.77 17.31 -11.13
CA GLN A 76 14.50 17.25 -12.39
C GLN A 76 13.72 16.47 -13.47
N ALA A 77 13.13 15.33 -13.10
CA ALA A 77 12.33 14.54 -14.05
C ALA A 77 11.06 15.26 -14.53
N ILE A 78 10.51 16.19 -13.73
CA ILE A 78 9.38 17.05 -14.14
C ILE A 78 9.85 18.01 -15.23
N VAL A 79 10.98 18.69 -15.04
CA VAL A 79 11.56 19.62 -16.02
C VAL A 79 11.90 18.89 -17.32
N ASP A 80 12.55 17.73 -17.21
CA ASP A 80 12.91 16.92 -18.39
C ASP A 80 11.67 16.48 -19.17
N HIS A 81 10.63 16.02 -18.44
CA HIS A 81 9.37 15.62 -19.06
C HIS A 81 8.65 16.78 -19.74
N ALA A 82 8.67 17.99 -19.16
CA ALA A 82 8.10 19.19 -19.76
C ALA A 82 8.78 19.51 -21.09
N ARG A 83 10.11 19.41 -21.14
CA ARG A 83 10.90 19.63 -22.37
C ARG A 83 10.65 18.55 -23.41
N GLU A 84 10.67 17.28 -23.03
CA GLU A 84 10.48 16.15 -23.96
C GLU A 84 9.09 16.13 -24.61
N GLN A 85 8.07 16.62 -23.90
CA GLN A 85 6.68 16.60 -24.37
C GLN A 85 6.20 17.96 -24.88
N ASP A 86 7.09 18.95 -24.94
CA ASP A 86 6.78 20.33 -25.32
C ASP A 86 5.55 20.89 -24.59
N MET A 87 5.55 20.74 -23.26
CA MET A 87 4.45 21.19 -22.41
C MET A 87 4.94 22.12 -21.29
N PRO A 88 4.06 23.00 -20.74
CA PRO A 88 4.39 23.83 -19.59
C PRO A 88 4.79 23.01 -18.35
N GLU A 89 5.74 23.52 -17.56
CA GLU A 89 6.23 22.82 -16.36
C GLU A 89 5.14 22.59 -15.30
N ASP A 90 4.18 23.49 -15.19
CA ASP A 90 3.03 23.34 -14.26
C ASP A 90 2.15 22.15 -14.65
N VAL A 91 1.98 21.86 -15.93
CA VAL A 91 1.24 20.68 -16.44
C VAL A 91 2.01 19.39 -16.14
N ALA A 92 3.34 19.41 -16.35
CA ALA A 92 4.22 18.29 -15.99
C ALA A 92 4.22 18.03 -14.46
N TYR A 93 4.25 19.11 -13.66
CA TYR A 93 4.15 19.06 -12.19
C TYR A 93 2.83 18.42 -11.73
N GLU A 94 1.69 18.86 -12.25
CA GLU A 94 0.38 18.24 -11.90
C GLU A 94 0.30 16.78 -12.39
N THR A 95 0.98 16.44 -13.47
CA THR A 95 1.09 15.05 -13.94
C THR A 95 1.89 14.21 -12.96
N ALA A 96 3.06 14.68 -12.49
CA ALA A 96 3.85 14.02 -11.46
C ALA A 96 3.05 13.86 -10.14
N ARG A 97 2.34 14.93 -9.74
CA ARG A 97 1.48 14.92 -8.56
C ARG A 97 0.34 13.90 -8.66
N ARG A 98 -0.24 13.74 -9.85
CA ARG A 98 -1.22 12.70 -10.14
C ARG A 98 -0.61 11.31 -10.00
N TYR A 99 0.62 11.10 -10.51
CA TYR A 99 1.35 9.83 -10.34
C TYR A 99 1.67 9.56 -8.87
N ALA A 100 2.15 10.54 -8.12
CA ALA A 100 2.40 10.40 -6.69
C ALA A 100 1.11 10.05 -5.91
N ARG A 101 -0.02 10.68 -6.22
CA ARG A 101 -1.34 10.32 -5.67
C ARG A 101 -1.80 8.91 -6.05
N GLU A 102 -1.35 8.39 -7.17
CA GLU A 102 -1.64 7.04 -7.59
C GLU A 102 -0.81 6.02 -6.81
N ILE A 103 0.49 6.29 -6.65
CA ILE A 103 1.47 5.39 -6.06
C ILE A 103 1.37 5.39 -4.54
N VAL A 104 1.42 6.55 -3.88
CA VAL A 104 1.53 6.66 -2.43
C VAL A 104 0.29 6.08 -1.73
N PRO A 105 0.44 5.07 -0.85
CA PRO A 105 -0.65 4.51 -0.06
C PRO A 105 -1.13 5.47 1.03
N GLY A 106 -2.31 5.19 1.58
CA GLY A 106 -2.84 5.85 2.78
C GLY A 106 -2.98 4.85 3.90
N PHE A 107 -1.87 4.42 4.49
CA PHE A 107 -1.85 3.35 5.48
C PHE A 107 -2.65 3.70 6.74
N SER A 108 -3.43 2.73 7.23
CA SER A 108 -4.17 2.80 8.47
C SER A 108 -3.83 1.61 9.37
N ALA A 109 -3.06 1.85 10.43
CA ALA A 109 -2.68 0.81 11.38
C ALA A 109 -3.91 0.16 12.04
N LEU A 110 -4.94 0.94 12.35
CA LEU A 110 -6.19 0.43 12.94
C LEU A 110 -6.92 -0.52 11.99
N LEU A 111 -7.02 -0.16 10.71
CA LEU A 111 -7.64 -1.04 9.71
C LEU A 111 -6.77 -2.29 9.48
N TYR A 112 -5.46 -2.13 9.35
CA TYR A 112 -4.53 -3.22 9.11
C TYR A 112 -4.58 -4.26 10.21
N PHE A 113 -4.30 -3.88 11.47
CA PHE A 113 -4.23 -4.80 12.61
C PHE A 113 -5.59 -5.10 13.25
N GLY A 114 -6.54 -4.18 13.16
CA GLY A 114 -7.88 -4.36 13.73
C GLY A 114 -8.79 -5.24 12.89
N VAL A 115 -8.80 -5.05 11.59
CA VAL A 115 -9.76 -5.71 10.68
C VAL A 115 -9.06 -6.60 9.67
N ALA A 116 -8.11 -6.05 8.89
CA ALA A 116 -7.56 -6.75 7.72
C ALA A 116 -6.81 -8.03 8.11
N THR A 117 -5.98 -8.00 9.15
CA THR A 117 -5.23 -9.20 9.59
C THR A 117 -6.15 -10.27 10.18
N ARG A 118 -7.21 -9.88 10.89
CA ARG A 118 -8.21 -10.83 11.42
C ARG A 118 -8.99 -11.49 10.29
N LEU A 119 -9.44 -10.68 9.31
CA LEU A 119 -10.13 -11.18 8.12
C LEU A 119 -9.21 -12.08 7.28
N ALA A 120 -7.96 -11.66 7.08
CA ALA A 120 -6.95 -12.43 6.36
C ALA A 120 -6.70 -13.77 7.03
N ARG A 121 -6.56 -13.79 8.37
CA ARG A 121 -6.41 -15.01 9.15
C ARG A 121 -7.63 -15.94 9.01
N TRP A 122 -8.83 -15.37 9.17
CA TRP A 122 -10.07 -16.14 9.04
C TRP A 122 -10.19 -16.75 7.63
N LEU A 123 -10.01 -15.95 6.59
CA LEU A 123 -10.10 -16.39 5.21
C LEU A 123 -9.03 -17.46 4.87
N SER A 124 -7.78 -17.24 5.27
CA SER A 124 -6.70 -18.21 5.04
C SER A 124 -6.98 -19.56 5.73
N ARG A 125 -7.48 -19.53 6.97
CA ARG A 125 -7.78 -20.76 7.72
C ARG A 125 -9.06 -21.46 7.29
N SER A 126 -10.03 -20.72 6.75
CA SER A 126 -11.27 -21.31 6.22
C SER A 126 -11.04 -22.01 4.88
N LEU A 127 -10.11 -21.47 4.06
CA LEU A 127 -9.87 -22.01 2.72
C LEU A 127 -8.69 -22.99 2.66
N TYR A 128 -7.72 -22.87 3.58
CA TYR A 128 -6.47 -23.62 3.51
C TYR A 128 -6.03 -24.12 4.89
N ARG A 129 -5.38 -25.28 4.90
CA ARG A 129 -4.57 -25.72 6.03
C ARG A 129 -3.15 -25.14 5.88
N VAL A 130 -2.93 -23.95 6.44
CA VAL A 130 -1.66 -23.26 6.33
C VAL A 130 -0.59 -23.91 7.22
N ARG A 131 0.55 -24.25 6.62
CA ARG A 131 1.76 -24.70 7.31
C ARG A 131 2.88 -23.72 7.01
N VAL A 132 3.62 -23.30 8.03
CA VAL A 132 4.76 -22.38 7.92
C VAL A 132 5.97 -23.09 8.50
N THR A 133 7.09 -23.03 7.78
CA THR A 133 8.36 -23.62 8.19
C THR A 133 9.48 -22.63 7.96
N GLY A 134 10.53 -22.67 8.78
CA GLY A 134 11.74 -21.88 8.61
C GLY A 134 11.61 -20.37 8.93
N GLU A 135 10.46 -19.90 9.42
CA GLU A 135 10.27 -18.45 9.67
C GLU A 135 11.19 -17.94 10.80
N ALA A 136 11.28 -18.68 11.88
CA ALA A 136 12.08 -18.28 13.03
C ALA A 136 13.58 -18.24 12.67
N GLU A 137 14.06 -19.25 11.96
CA GLU A 137 15.45 -19.34 11.50
C GLU A 137 15.77 -18.25 10.47
N ALA A 138 14.86 -18.00 9.52
CA ALA A 138 15.05 -16.99 8.48
C ALA A 138 15.12 -15.55 9.02
N LEU A 139 14.46 -15.29 10.15
CA LEU A 139 14.45 -13.97 10.78
C LEU A 139 15.44 -13.85 11.95
N ALA A 140 16.01 -14.98 12.41
CA ALA A 140 17.01 -14.97 13.46
C ALA A 140 18.28 -14.24 13.00
N GLY A 141 18.78 -13.37 13.85
CA GLY A 141 20.01 -12.63 13.56
C GLY A 141 19.89 -11.41 12.64
N ILE A 142 18.70 -11.14 12.08
CA ILE A 142 18.49 -9.91 11.29
C ILE A 142 18.42 -8.71 12.24
N ASP A 143 19.29 -7.72 12.02
CA ASP A 143 19.27 -6.47 12.80
C ASP A 143 17.83 -5.88 12.80
N PRO A 144 17.27 -5.55 13.96
CA PRO A 144 15.98 -4.86 14.06
C PRO A 144 15.89 -3.57 13.26
N LYS A 145 17.03 -2.91 13.02
CA LYS A 145 17.11 -1.70 12.21
C LYS A 145 17.15 -1.97 10.71
N ALA A 146 17.49 -3.17 10.26
CA ALA A 146 17.55 -3.50 8.83
C ALA A 146 16.20 -3.40 8.17
N THR A 147 16.17 -3.00 6.91
CA THR A 147 14.97 -3.03 6.06
C THR A 147 14.78 -4.43 5.49
N VAL A 148 13.68 -5.09 5.85
CA VAL A 148 13.39 -6.45 5.39
C VAL A 148 12.52 -6.40 4.14
N ILE A 149 12.96 -7.13 3.12
CA ILE A 149 12.26 -7.29 1.84
C ILE A 149 11.93 -8.76 1.66
N TYR A 150 10.66 -9.12 1.79
CA TYR A 150 10.19 -10.46 1.47
C TYR A 150 10.09 -10.62 -0.04
N VAL A 151 10.75 -11.63 -0.59
CA VAL A 151 10.73 -11.95 -2.01
C VAL A 151 9.93 -13.23 -2.20
N LEU A 152 8.79 -13.13 -2.88
CA LEU A 152 7.81 -14.21 -2.99
C LEU A 152 7.56 -14.59 -4.45
N ASN A 153 7.33 -15.86 -4.69
CA ASN A 153 6.69 -16.32 -5.90
C ASN A 153 5.19 -15.97 -5.90
N HIS A 154 4.54 -15.89 -7.05
CA HIS A 154 3.16 -15.43 -7.16
C HIS A 154 2.24 -16.49 -7.76
N ARG A 155 1.53 -17.22 -6.91
CA ARG A 155 0.67 -18.34 -7.28
C ARG A 155 -0.81 -18.00 -7.32
N SER A 156 -1.27 -17.14 -6.39
CA SER A 156 -2.67 -16.81 -6.19
C SER A 156 -2.83 -15.37 -5.71
N ASN A 157 -3.99 -14.76 -5.94
CA ASN A 157 -4.34 -13.50 -5.27
C ASN A 157 -4.43 -13.66 -3.75
N MET A 158 -4.58 -14.89 -3.26
CA MET A 158 -4.49 -15.21 -1.84
C MET A 158 -3.11 -14.99 -1.23
N ASP A 159 -2.04 -14.92 -2.05
CA ASP A 159 -0.68 -14.66 -1.56
C ASP A 159 -0.63 -13.34 -0.77
N TYR A 160 -1.31 -12.28 -1.24
CA TYR A 160 -1.38 -11.00 -0.52
C TYR A 160 -2.09 -11.14 0.84
N VAL A 161 -3.16 -11.93 0.89
CA VAL A 161 -3.94 -12.19 2.11
C VAL A 161 -3.12 -13.01 3.08
N LEU A 162 -2.52 -14.10 2.61
CA LEU A 162 -1.71 -15.01 3.40
C LEU A 162 -0.50 -14.30 4.02
N VAL A 163 0.27 -13.58 3.21
CA VAL A 163 1.47 -12.86 3.65
C VAL A 163 1.11 -11.71 4.61
N THR A 164 0.01 -11.01 4.37
CA THR A 164 -0.49 -9.99 5.31
C THR A 164 -0.79 -10.58 6.67
N TRP A 165 -1.41 -11.76 6.74
CA TRP A 165 -1.67 -12.44 8.00
C TRP A 165 -0.41 -12.96 8.66
N LEU A 166 0.46 -13.65 7.92
CA LEU A 166 1.69 -14.25 8.45
C LEU A 166 2.64 -13.19 8.99
N ALA A 167 2.82 -12.09 8.27
CA ALA A 167 3.70 -11.01 8.71
C ALA A 167 3.09 -10.12 9.82
N ALA A 168 1.82 -10.26 10.15
CA ALA A 168 1.11 -9.34 11.05
C ALA A 168 1.66 -9.32 12.48
N HIS A 169 2.31 -10.38 12.94
CA HIS A 169 2.97 -10.41 14.25
C HIS A 169 4.40 -9.84 14.20
N GLN A 170 4.98 -9.75 13.03
CA GLN A 170 6.31 -9.17 12.82
C GLN A 170 6.22 -7.67 12.59
N THR A 171 5.39 -7.25 11.62
CA THR A 171 5.31 -5.87 11.16
C THR A 171 4.08 -5.63 10.28
N ALA A 172 3.91 -4.38 9.81
CA ALA A 172 2.99 -4.04 8.75
C ALA A 172 3.71 -4.01 7.39
N LEU A 173 3.27 -4.83 6.44
CA LEU A 173 3.86 -4.91 5.10
C LEU A 173 3.43 -3.77 4.18
N ALA A 174 4.34 -3.30 3.33
CA ALA A 174 4.03 -2.60 2.10
C ALA A 174 4.23 -3.55 0.91
N TYR A 175 3.40 -3.45 -0.13
CA TYR A 175 3.52 -4.33 -1.30
C TYR A 175 3.00 -3.65 -2.56
N ALA A 176 3.63 -4.01 -3.68
CA ALA A 176 3.24 -3.53 -4.98
C ALA A 176 2.01 -4.29 -5.50
N VAL A 177 0.99 -3.58 -5.94
CA VAL A 177 -0.24 -4.16 -6.49
C VAL A 177 -0.48 -3.63 -7.90
N GLY A 178 -0.88 -4.49 -8.82
CA GLY A 178 -1.21 -4.08 -10.17
C GLY A 178 -2.41 -3.12 -10.23
N GLU A 179 -2.44 -2.27 -11.24
CA GLU A 179 -3.47 -1.23 -11.44
C GLU A 179 -4.92 -1.77 -11.51
N TRP A 180 -5.11 -3.06 -11.78
CA TRP A 180 -6.43 -3.71 -11.81
C TRP A 180 -7.18 -3.62 -10.46
N ALA A 181 -6.43 -3.58 -9.38
CA ALA A 181 -6.96 -3.53 -8.02
C ALA A 181 -7.34 -2.11 -7.54
N ARG A 182 -7.18 -1.09 -8.38
CA ARG A 182 -7.56 0.30 -8.06
C ARG A 182 -9.06 0.55 -7.99
N ARG A 183 -9.87 -0.39 -8.50
CA ARG A 183 -11.32 -0.26 -8.56
C ARG A 183 -11.96 -0.27 -7.18
N TRP A 184 -13.02 0.51 -7.02
CA TRP A 184 -13.85 0.47 -5.82
C TRP A 184 -14.53 -0.90 -5.68
N PRO A 185 -14.63 -1.48 -4.47
CA PRO A 185 -14.16 -0.99 -3.15
C PRO A 185 -12.72 -1.43 -2.78
N LEU A 186 -12.05 -2.22 -3.62
CA LEU A 186 -10.72 -2.80 -3.31
C LEU A 186 -9.62 -1.75 -3.22
N GLY A 187 -9.63 -0.74 -4.10
CA GLY A 187 -8.57 0.24 -4.16
C GLY A 187 -8.34 1.01 -2.85
N PRO A 188 -9.37 1.60 -2.24
CA PRO A 188 -9.25 2.22 -0.92
C PRO A 188 -8.77 1.27 0.18
N LEU A 189 -9.27 0.03 0.19
CA LEU A 189 -8.87 -0.99 1.17
C LEU A 189 -7.39 -1.34 1.05
N ILE A 190 -6.91 -1.64 -0.16
CA ILE A 190 -5.51 -1.98 -0.43
C ILE A 190 -4.58 -0.84 -0.03
N ARG A 191 -4.94 0.42 -0.34
CA ARG A 191 -4.17 1.59 0.10
C ARG A 191 -4.10 1.70 1.63
N ALA A 192 -5.21 1.49 2.30
CA ALA A 192 -5.28 1.52 3.76
C ALA A 192 -4.49 0.38 4.42
N MET A 193 -4.28 -0.71 3.69
CA MET A 193 -3.41 -1.82 4.09
C MET A 193 -1.92 -1.59 3.76
N GLY A 194 -1.56 -0.46 3.15
CA GLY A 194 -0.17 -0.12 2.79
C GLY A 194 0.28 -0.62 1.43
N GLY A 195 -0.65 -1.11 0.61
CA GLY A 195 -0.37 -1.45 -0.78
C GLY A 195 -0.25 -0.21 -1.67
N TYR A 196 0.75 -0.17 -2.53
CA TYR A 196 0.94 0.86 -3.53
C TYR A 196 0.70 0.32 -4.93
N PHE A 197 0.11 1.16 -5.80
CA PHE A 197 -0.28 0.71 -7.13
C PHE A 197 0.83 0.94 -8.14
N VAL A 198 1.08 -0.09 -8.96
CA VAL A 198 2.07 -0.05 -10.03
C VAL A 198 1.38 -0.27 -11.37
N ARG A 199 1.61 0.64 -12.31
CA ARG A 199 1.17 0.45 -13.70
C ARG A 199 2.01 -0.61 -14.37
N ARG A 200 1.38 -1.39 -15.23
CA ARG A 200 2.07 -2.39 -16.06
C ARG A 200 2.29 -1.91 -17.50
N ARG A 201 1.50 -0.91 -17.93
CA ARG A 201 1.54 -0.31 -19.27
C ARG A 201 1.67 1.21 -19.14
N HIS A 202 2.09 1.86 -20.22
CA HIS A 202 2.25 3.32 -20.30
C HIS A 202 3.18 3.88 -19.21
N LEU A 203 4.34 3.25 -19.07
CA LEU A 203 5.39 3.65 -18.13
C LEU A 203 6.28 4.68 -18.81
N ASN A 204 5.93 5.96 -18.72
CA ASN A 204 6.82 7.04 -19.15
C ASN A 204 7.96 7.27 -18.14
N PRO A 205 9.07 7.95 -18.54
CA PRO A 205 10.21 8.21 -17.66
C PRO A 205 9.82 8.89 -16.34
N LEU A 206 8.94 9.89 -16.38
CA LEU A 206 8.46 10.63 -15.21
C LEU A 206 7.74 9.69 -14.21
N TYR A 207 6.84 8.81 -14.69
CA TYR A 207 6.17 7.84 -13.82
C TYR A 207 7.16 6.90 -13.14
N ARG A 208 8.13 6.38 -13.91
CA ARG A 208 9.17 5.49 -13.39
C ARG A 208 10.01 6.17 -12.32
N ARG A 209 10.38 7.44 -12.51
CA ARG A 209 11.15 8.21 -11.52
C ARG A 209 10.35 8.42 -10.23
N VAL A 210 9.08 8.83 -10.33
CA VAL A 210 8.20 8.99 -9.16
C VAL A 210 8.04 7.66 -8.39
N LEU A 211 7.88 6.54 -9.10
CA LEU A 211 7.76 5.21 -8.49
C LEU A 211 9.09 4.79 -7.84
N ALA A 212 10.21 4.93 -8.56
CA ALA A 212 11.53 4.59 -8.06
C ALA A 212 11.82 5.35 -6.75
N ARG A 213 11.62 6.68 -6.76
CA ARG A 213 11.89 7.51 -5.60
C ARG A 213 11.00 7.18 -4.41
N TYR A 214 9.73 6.84 -4.62
CA TYR A 214 8.85 6.36 -3.55
C TYR A 214 9.39 5.06 -2.92
N VAL A 215 9.81 4.09 -3.73
CA VAL A 215 10.36 2.81 -3.25
C VAL A 215 11.67 3.01 -2.49
N GLN A 216 12.57 3.85 -3.00
CA GLN A 216 13.83 4.24 -2.35
C GLN A 216 13.57 4.88 -0.98
N LEU A 217 12.69 5.89 -0.92
CA LEU A 217 12.32 6.55 0.34
C LEU A 217 11.71 5.56 1.34
N ALA A 218 10.86 4.65 0.90
CA ALA A 218 10.29 3.62 1.77
C ALA A 218 11.37 2.67 2.30
N THR A 219 12.30 2.25 1.46
CA THR A 219 13.43 1.38 1.84
C THR A 219 14.37 2.06 2.82
N ALA A 220 14.83 3.26 2.51
CA ALA A 220 15.72 4.05 3.37
C ALA A 220 15.11 4.35 4.75
N ASN A 221 13.78 4.47 4.82
CA ASN A 221 13.05 4.65 6.07
C ASN A 221 12.65 3.33 6.77
N GLY A 222 13.17 2.19 6.35
CA GLY A 222 13.00 0.90 7.04
C GLY A 222 11.63 0.26 6.88
N VAL A 223 10.86 0.65 5.86
CA VAL A 223 9.53 0.05 5.61
C VAL A 223 9.71 -1.37 5.10
N THR A 224 9.22 -2.35 5.84
CA THR A 224 9.21 -3.75 5.38
C THR A 224 8.30 -3.90 4.17
N GLN A 225 8.83 -4.53 3.13
CA GLN A 225 8.14 -4.68 1.85
C GLN A 225 8.00 -6.15 1.45
N ALA A 226 6.96 -6.47 0.69
CA ALA A 226 6.80 -7.75 0.02
C ALA A 226 6.81 -7.51 -1.50
N VAL A 227 7.66 -8.23 -2.20
CA VAL A 227 7.86 -8.10 -3.63
C VAL A 227 7.60 -9.44 -4.31
N PHE A 228 6.86 -9.41 -5.40
CA PHE A 228 6.61 -10.55 -6.27
C PHE A 228 7.36 -10.32 -7.60
N PRO A 229 8.60 -10.81 -7.76
CA PRO A 229 9.43 -10.51 -8.93
C PRO A 229 8.81 -10.96 -10.24
N GLU A 230 7.99 -12.01 -10.22
CA GLU A 230 7.28 -12.49 -11.41
C GLU A 230 6.33 -11.41 -12.01
N GLY A 231 5.85 -10.48 -11.19
CA GLY A 231 4.99 -9.36 -11.57
C GLY A 231 3.60 -9.76 -12.09
N ARG A 232 3.29 -11.04 -12.10
CA ARG A 232 1.98 -11.62 -12.48
C ARG A 232 1.80 -13.00 -11.84
N LEU A 233 0.55 -13.46 -11.78
CA LEU A 233 0.26 -14.82 -11.35
C LEU A 233 0.86 -15.82 -12.32
N SER A 234 1.46 -16.87 -11.79
CA SER A 234 1.85 -18.07 -12.57
C SER A 234 0.56 -18.75 -13.07
N ARG A 235 0.54 -19.12 -14.34
CA ARG A 235 -0.61 -19.77 -14.96
C ARG A 235 -0.54 -21.29 -14.87
N ASP A 236 0.65 -21.82 -14.97
CA ASP A 236 0.99 -23.24 -15.01
C ASP A 236 1.62 -23.76 -13.71
N GLY A 237 1.74 -22.89 -12.73
CA GLY A 237 2.42 -23.20 -11.48
C GLY A 237 3.94 -23.16 -11.56
N ALA A 238 4.56 -22.96 -12.73
CA ALA A 238 6.00 -22.79 -12.85
C ALA A 238 6.45 -21.38 -12.41
N LEU A 239 7.70 -21.28 -11.97
CA LEU A 239 8.33 -19.98 -11.70
C LEU A 239 8.49 -19.22 -13.02
N GLN A 240 8.08 -17.96 -13.02
CA GLN A 240 8.23 -17.10 -14.18
C GLN A 240 9.53 -16.30 -14.11
N ALA A 241 10.03 -15.86 -15.26
CA ALA A 241 11.22 -15.01 -15.33
C ALA A 241 11.04 -13.74 -14.47
N PRO A 242 11.97 -13.42 -13.57
CA PRO A 242 11.85 -12.31 -12.65
C PRO A 242 11.97 -10.96 -13.37
N LYS A 243 11.18 -10.00 -12.94
CA LYS A 243 11.26 -8.58 -13.32
C LYS A 243 11.93 -7.80 -12.19
N LEU A 244 13.15 -7.40 -12.41
CA LEU A 244 14.00 -6.80 -11.38
C LEU A 244 13.72 -5.33 -11.09
N GLY A 245 12.80 -4.66 -11.82
CA GLY A 245 12.60 -3.22 -11.73
C GLY A 245 12.35 -2.69 -10.31
N ILE A 246 11.48 -3.32 -9.52
CA ILE A 246 11.24 -2.91 -8.12
C ILE A 246 12.47 -3.21 -7.25
N LEU A 247 13.12 -4.36 -7.45
CA LEU A 247 14.33 -4.72 -6.72
C LEU A 247 15.49 -3.77 -7.04
N SER A 248 15.62 -3.34 -8.31
CA SER A 248 16.61 -2.30 -8.67
C SER A 248 16.33 -0.98 -7.97
N TYR A 249 15.07 -0.57 -7.85
CA TYR A 249 14.73 0.66 -7.12
C TYR A 249 15.03 0.55 -5.61
N ILE A 250 14.85 -0.62 -5.01
CA ILE A 250 15.18 -0.87 -3.60
C ILE A 250 16.67 -0.67 -3.34
N LEU A 251 17.53 -1.08 -4.29
CA LEU A 251 18.99 -1.07 -4.13
C LEU A 251 19.67 0.16 -4.72
N ALA A 252 18.97 1.00 -5.49
CA ALA A 252 19.60 2.08 -6.26
C ALA A 252 20.36 3.12 -5.40
N ASP A 253 19.86 3.39 -4.19
CA ASP A 253 20.47 4.36 -3.25
C ASP A 253 21.11 3.64 -2.05
N HIS A 254 21.35 2.33 -2.15
CA HIS A 254 21.93 1.58 -1.05
C HIS A 254 23.45 1.71 -1.03
N ASP A 255 23.96 2.29 0.04
CA ASP A 255 25.36 2.32 0.39
C ASP A 255 25.57 1.46 1.65
N PRO A 256 26.34 0.35 1.58
CA PRO A 256 26.54 -0.55 2.71
C PRO A 256 27.20 0.12 3.92
N GLU A 257 27.98 1.22 3.72
CA GLU A 257 28.70 1.89 4.79
C GLU A 257 27.89 3.01 5.47
N ASP A 258 26.98 3.65 4.75
CA ASP A 258 26.26 4.84 5.23
C ASP A 258 24.75 4.62 5.39
N THR A 259 24.18 3.63 4.72
CA THR A 259 22.73 3.41 4.74
C THR A 259 22.34 2.22 5.63
N ARG A 260 21.04 2.15 5.92
CA ARG A 260 20.42 1.03 6.62
C ARG A 260 20.55 -0.25 5.79
N ASP A 261 20.94 -1.36 6.40
CA ASP A 261 20.99 -2.66 5.75
C ASP A 261 19.68 -3.06 5.11
N VAL A 262 19.78 -3.66 3.94
CA VAL A 262 18.64 -4.23 3.21
C VAL A 262 18.78 -5.76 3.17
N VAL A 263 17.86 -6.44 3.84
CA VAL A 263 17.89 -7.90 3.95
C VAL A 263 16.76 -8.51 3.12
N PHE A 264 17.12 -9.35 2.15
CA PHE A 264 16.16 -10.09 1.36
C PHE A 264 15.85 -11.44 2.00
N VAL A 265 14.57 -11.68 2.28
CA VAL A 265 14.06 -12.94 2.84
C VAL A 265 13.23 -13.65 1.78
N PRO A 266 13.76 -14.74 1.19
CA PRO A 266 13.00 -15.52 0.22
C PRO A 266 11.87 -16.29 0.92
N VAL A 267 10.67 -16.23 0.34
CA VAL A 267 9.49 -16.93 0.83
C VAL A 267 8.86 -17.72 -0.30
N ALA A 268 8.87 -19.02 -0.21
CA ALA A 268 8.21 -19.91 -1.16
C ALA A 268 6.76 -20.16 -0.72
N VAL A 269 5.80 -19.80 -1.57
CA VAL A 269 4.38 -20.08 -1.37
C VAL A 269 3.96 -21.20 -2.31
N ASN A 270 3.35 -22.24 -1.75
CA ASN A 270 2.81 -23.35 -2.53
C ASN A 270 1.39 -23.69 -2.06
N TYR A 271 0.56 -24.15 -2.99
CA TYR A 271 -0.82 -24.54 -2.76
C TYR A 271 -1.06 -25.94 -3.33
N GLU A 272 -1.78 -26.78 -2.62
CA GLU A 272 -2.33 -28.01 -3.20
C GLU A 272 -3.33 -27.66 -4.32
N ARG A 273 -4.10 -26.57 -4.10
CA ARG A 273 -5.06 -26.04 -5.07
C ARG A 273 -5.23 -24.55 -4.91
N VAL A 274 -5.13 -23.78 -5.99
CA VAL A 274 -5.38 -22.33 -6.00
C VAL A 274 -6.86 -22.05 -6.27
N LEU A 275 -7.41 -20.98 -5.69
CA LEU A 275 -8.81 -20.58 -5.90
C LEU A 275 -9.12 -20.25 -7.36
N GLU A 276 -8.11 -19.77 -8.08
CA GLU A 276 -8.20 -19.36 -9.46
C GLU A 276 -7.95 -20.49 -10.48
N ASP A 277 -7.79 -21.74 -10.06
CA ASP A 277 -7.36 -22.87 -10.90
C ASP A 277 -8.18 -22.96 -12.20
N ARG A 278 -9.51 -22.93 -12.11
CA ARG A 278 -10.40 -23.02 -13.27
C ARG A 278 -10.22 -21.86 -14.25
N VAL A 279 -9.98 -20.64 -13.74
CA VAL A 279 -9.78 -19.46 -14.57
C VAL A 279 -8.39 -19.46 -15.20
N LEU A 280 -7.39 -19.92 -14.46
CA LEU A 280 -6.01 -20.01 -14.94
C LEU A 280 -5.88 -21.08 -16.03
N ILE A 281 -6.54 -22.23 -15.88
CA ILE A 281 -6.56 -23.31 -16.87
C ILE A 281 -7.24 -22.86 -18.17
N VAL A 282 -8.40 -22.19 -18.07
CA VAL A 282 -9.12 -21.69 -19.26
C VAL A 282 -8.35 -20.55 -19.93
N ALA A 283 -7.65 -19.69 -19.19
CA ALA A 283 -6.83 -18.61 -19.74
C ALA A 283 -5.50 -19.10 -20.37
N GLY A 284 -5.11 -20.36 -20.19
CA GLY A 284 -3.98 -20.98 -20.86
C GLY A 284 -4.24 -21.27 -22.36
N GLY A 285 -5.50 -21.33 -22.79
CA GLY A 285 -5.92 -21.40 -24.19
C GLY A 285 -6.44 -20.03 -24.64
N GLU A 286 -5.66 -19.34 -25.44
CA GLU A 286 -5.94 -18.09 -26.18
C GLU A 286 -6.85 -17.01 -25.54
N THR A 287 -6.33 -15.77 -25.58
CA THR A 287 -6.95 -14.49 -25.18
C THR A 287 -6.97 -14.19 -23.68
N ALA A 288 -6.10 -13.24 -23.30
CA ALA A 288 -6.03 -12.61 -22.00
C ALA A 288 -7.27 -11.73 -21.72
N HIS A 289 -8.38 -12.33 -21.34
CA HIS A 289 -9.48 -11.59 -20.77
C HIS A 289 -9.13 -11.19 -19.32
N SER A 290 -9.30 -9.92 -19.01
CA SER A 290 -9.11 -9.34 -17.69
C SER A 290 -9.81 -10.19 -16.63
N PHE A 291 -9.01 -10.70 -15.67
CA PHE A 291 -9.54 -11.40 -14.50
C PHE A 291 -10.53 -10.49 -13.76
N ARG A 292 -11.82 -10.82 -13.85
CA ARG A 292 -12.87 -10.24 -13.02
C ARG A 292 -13.12 -11.22 -11.89
N LEU A 293 -12.67 -10.86 -10.66
CA LEU A 293 -13.07 -11.60 -9.46
C LEU A 293 -14.60 -11.55 -9.36
N ARG A 294 -15.25 -12.66 -9.66
CA ARG A 294 -16.71 -12.78 -9.53
C ARG A 294 -16.98 -13.33 -8.14
N TRP A 295 -17.54 -12.52 -7.27
CA TRP A 295 -17.83 -12.86 -5.87
C TRP A 295 -18.62 -14.16 -5.69
N TRP A 296 -19.46 -14.56 -6.64
CA TRP A 296 -20.15 -15.84 -6.62
C TRP A 296 -19.21 -17.05 -6.76
N MET A 297 -18.02 -16.88 -7.31
CA MET A 297 -17.02 -17.95 -7.37
C MET A 297 -16.44 -18.24 -5.98
N VAL A 298 -16.25 -17.21 -5.17
CA VAL A 298 -15.83 -17.36 -3.75
C VAL A 298 -16.93 -17.98 -2.93
N ALA A 299 -18.20 -17.56 -3.13
CA ALA A 299 -19.36 -18.09 -2.42
C ALA A 299 -19.66 -19.59 -2.73
N ARG A 300 -19.15 -20.12 -3.83
CA ARG A 300 -19.34 -21.53 -4.20
C ARG A 300 -18.27 -22.46 -3.61
N TYR A 301 -17.23 -21.89 -2.98
CA TYR A 301 -16.15 -22.62 -2.29
C TYR A 301 -16.29 -22.59 -0.75
N LEU A 302 -17.15 -21.70 -0.23
CA LEU A 302 -17.61 -21.67 1.16
C LEU A 302 -18.85 -22.55 1.33
#